data_f27c859a414b41f79122cf44a81d5924
#
_entry.id   f27c859a414b41f79122cf44a81d5924
#
_cell.length_a   1.000
_cell.length_b   1.000
_cell.length_c   1.000
_cell.angle_alpha   90.00
_cell.angle_beta   90.00
_cell.angle_gamma   90.00
#
_symmetry.space_group_name_H-M   'P 1'
#
loop_
_entity.id
_entity.type
_entity.pdbx_description
1 polymer ?
#
loop_
_entity_poly.entity_id
_entity_poly.type
_entity_poly.pdbx_seq_one_letter_code
_entity_poly.pdbx_strand_id
1 'polypeptide(L)'
;MSNISNCHNKIVLTGGAMVLAVTASVFAQEKPFMQAGTSQPPSLSPPQATEPAATGTNAVAAADANPLEKFLNGEVPDAIAHGKFNLNVRLRYEQVDEDNQTPYTKNSYAPTVRTRFGYTTAPLYGFQGMLEGVNISVLGPEHNYNAAGSNGQGARPPVGDPPMTRLDQAWLGYTSTNYVPFSAKVGQQQINLDNQRFIGDAGWRQNMQTFDAIGARVTPVKDLNLYYSYVWDVNRVYGDVDGLPAASPNRDFDSRSHLINVSYAACPYGRLVGYAYLLDLSNGAGNANSCATYGGYFAGAAPVNDKVMVDYRAEFAWQDQYADNPQRYSADYYNFELGANIKPIAIGTGYEVLGSGANSGAGGERVGFKTPLASLHPFNGWAEVFITHPNNGLQDIYEYAQVTLPEQIPVRFIYHKYYADSGSGNYGQEFDVMISKKFGKYWNVMVEFADYLGENVAAPALTAPKVNIQKFWAAVEFNF
;
A
#
# COMPACT_ATOMS: atom_id res chain seq x y z
N MET A 1 -14.58 4.53 -61.79
CA MET A 1 -13.29 3.85 -61.80
C MET A 1 -12.49 4.55 -60.70
N SER A 2 -12.63 4.07 -59.57
CA SER A 2 -11.95 3.06 -58.75
C SER A 2 -10.53 3.49 -58.32
N ASN A 3 -10.38 3.76 -57.06
CA ASN A 3 -9.48 2.96 -56.27
C ASN A 3 -9.60 3.34 -54.78
N ILE A 4 -10.18 2.43 -54.06
CA ILE A 4 -10.13 2.37 -52.58
C ILE A 4 -8.82 1.66 -52.27
N SER A 5 -7.88 2.34 -51.60
CA SER A 5 -6.71 1.69 -51.04
C SER A 5 -6.87 1.58 -49.52
N ASN A 6 -7.01 0.35 -49.07
CA ASN A 6 -6.96 -0.06 -47.67
C ASN A 6 -5.57 0.23 -47.07
N CYS A 7 -5.48 1.09 -46.11
CA CYS A 7 -4.33 1.17 -45.20
C CYS A 7 -4.53 0.20 -44.03
N HIS A 8 -3.94 -0.99 -44.14
CA HIS A 8 -3.71 -1.85 -42.99
C HIS A 8 -2.46 -1.32 -42.25
N ASN A 9 -2.67 -0.71 -41.12
CA ASN A 9 -1.56 -0.45 -40.20
C ASN A 9 -1.08 -1.75 -39.58
N LYS A 10 0.06 -2.22 -40.05
CA LYS A 10 0.82 -3.30 -39.41
C LYS A 10 1.47 -2.72 -38.17
N ILE A 11 1.04 -3.21 -37.00
CA ILE A 11 1.81 -3.08 -35.75
C ILE A 11 3.07 -3.92 -35.92
N VAL A 12 4.21 -3.27 -36.02
CA VAL A 12 5.52 -3.93 -35.98
C VAL A 12 5.94 -4.06 -34.52
N LEU A 13 5.71 -5.23 -33.96
CA LEU A 13 6.31 -5.66 -32.69
C LEU A 13 7.79 -6.01 -32.96
N THR A 14 8.69 -5.07 -32.67
CA THR A 14 10.14 -5.34 -32.56
C THR A 14 10.52 -5.31 -31.09
N GLY A 15 10.37 -6.44 -30.43
CA GLY A 15 10.89 -6.72 -29.10
C GLY A 15 10.97 -8.22 -28.96
N GLY A 16 12.13 -8.78 -28.60
CA GLY A 16 12.49 -10.18 -28.75
C GLY A 16 11.47 -11.15 -28.14
N ALA A 17 10.78 -11.84 -28.98
CA ALA A 17 9.92 -12.94 -28.61
C ALA A 17 10.76 -14.13 -28.14
N MET A 18 10.85 -14.34 -26.84
CA MET A 18 11.23 -15.60 -26.26
C MET A 18 9.96 -16.42 -26.05
N VAL A 19 9.63 -17.25 -27.00
CA VAL A 19 8.56 -18.24 -26.91
C VAL A 19 9.02 -19.34 -25.96
N LEU A 20 8.53 -19.37 -24.74
CA LEU A 20 8.61 -20.52 -23.85
C LEU A 20 7.25 -21.22 -23.84
N ALA A 21 7.23 -22.44 -24.37
CA ALA A 21 6.12 -23.36 -24.17
C ALA A 21 6.09 -23.76 -22.68
N VAL A 22 5.03 -23.40 -21.99
CA VAL A 22 4.88 -23.63 -20.57
C VAL A 22 3.86 -24.73 -20.34
N THR A 23 4.28 -25.76 -19.67
CA THR A 23 3.42 -26.68 -18.94
C THR A 23 3.38 -26.29 -17.48
N ALA A 24 2.21 -26.16 -16.98
CA ALA A 24 1.79 -25.55 -15.75
C ALA A 24 2.21 -26.23 -14.44
N SER A 25 2.36 -25.54 -13.32
CA SER A 25 1.78 -25.69 -11.96
C SER A 25 2.60 -25.17 -10.79
N VAL A 26 2.09 -24.71 -9.83
CA VAL A 26 1.34 -24.62 -8.59
C VAL A 26 2.03 -24.07 -7.35
N PHE A 27 1.26 -23.60 -6.47
CA PHE A 27 1.46 -22.68 -5.35
C PHE A 27 1.45 -23.19 -3.92
N ALA A 28 2.13 -22.47 -3.08
CA ALA A 28 1.80 -22.22 -1.69
C ALA A 28 1.86 -20.71 -1.40
N GLN A 29 0.97 -20.23 -0.54
CA GLN A 29 0.83 -18.84 -0.18
C GLN A 29 2.17 -18.21 0.21
N GLU A 30 2.70 -17.38 -0.65
CA GLU A 30 3.56 -16.28 -0.23
C GLU A 30 2.77 -14.99 -0.40
N LYS A 31 2.72 -14.22 0.68
CA LYS A 31 2.20 -12.85 0.66
C LYS A 31 2.92 -12.08 -0.44
N PRO A 32 2.27 -11.11 -1.08
CA PRO A 32 2.96 -10.26 -2.04
C PRO A 32 4.24 -9.73 -1.40
N PHE A 33 5.35 -9.89 -2.07
CA PHE A 33 6.72 -9.60 -1.59
C PHE A 33 6.96 -8.12 -1.23
N MET A 34 5.96 -7.29 -1.38
CA MET A 34 6.00 -5.85 -1.15
C MET A 34 5.73 -5.42 0.29
N GLN A 35 5.78 -6.33 1.26
CA GLN A 35 5.82 -5.96 2.67
C GLN A 35 7.26 -5.91 3.21
N ALA A 36 8.09 -5.07 2.64
CA ALA A 36 9.23 -4.56 3.39
C ALA A 36 8.68 -3.56 4.40
N GLY A 37 8.55 -3.99 5.65
CA GLY A 37 8.34 -3.07 6.78
C GLY A 37 6.92 -2.74 7.19
N THR A 38 5.87 -3.45 6.75
CA THR A 38 4.61 -3.38 7.48
C THR A 38 4.65 -4.40 8.62
N SER A 39 4.74 -3.90 9.85
CA SER A 39 4.37 -4.68 11.03
C SER A 39 2.91 -5.11 10.82
N GLN A 40 2.67 -6.36 10.42
CA GLN A 40 1.32 -6.91 10.52
C GLN A 40 0.84 -6.72 11.95
N PRO A 41 -0.39 -6.30 12.16
CA PRO A 41 -1.00 -6.54 13.46
C PRO A 41 -0.86 -8.03 13.74
N PRO A 42 -0.51 -8.42 14.97
CA PRO A 42 -0.31 -9.83 15.31
C PRO A 42 -1.55 -10.60 14.85
N SER A 43 -1.33 -11.61 14.01
CA SER A 43 -2.38 -12.58 13.71
C SER A 43 -2.83 -13.11 15.06
N LEU A 44 -4.10 -12.92 15.39
CA LEU A 44 -4.71 -13.46 16.58
C LEU A 44 -4.77 -14.99 16.41
N SER A 45 -3.67 -15.67 16.71
CA SER A 45 -3.70 -17.09 16.99
C SER A 45 -4.40 -17.27 18.34
N PRO A 46 -5.33 -18.20 18.49
CA PRO A 46 -5.97 -18.44 19.77
C PRO A 46 -4.89 -18.84 20.79
N PRO A 47 -4.93 -18.33 22.02
CA PRO A 47 -4.00 -18.70 23.07
C PRO A 47 -4.15 -20.18 23.38
N GLN A 48 -3.05 -20.94 23.32
CA GLN A 48 -3.00 -22.27 23.95
C GLN A 48 -3.12 -22.07 25.45
N ALA A 49 -4.12 -22.70 26.02
CA ALA A 49 -4.29 -22.76 27.46
C ALA A 49 -3.15 -23.58 28.08
N THR A 50 -2.25 -22.92 28.78
CA THR A 50 -1.33 -23.56 29.73
C THR A 50 -1.98 -23.50 31.10
N GLU A 51 -2.22 -24.67 31.69
CA GLU A 51 -2.66 -24.80 33.09
C GLU A 51 -1.65 -24.11 34.02
N PRO A 52 -2.13 -23.37 35.05
CA PRO A 52 -1.24 -22.82 36.07
C PRO A 52 -0.96 -23.89 37.14
N ALA A 53 0.31 -24.12 37.41
CA ALA A 53 0.78 -24.90 38.57
C ALA A 53 0.38 -24.17 39.86
N ALA A 54 -0.35 -24.86 40.71
CA ALA A 54 -0.76 -24.43 42.04
C ALA A 54 0.44 -24.34 42.98
N THR A 55 0.77 -23.13 43.45
CA THR A 55 1.54 -22.94 44.69
C THR A 55 0.66 -22.16 45.68
N GLY A 56 0.30 -22.86 46.77
CA GLY A 56 -0.50 -22.27 47.81
C GLY A 56 0.25 -21.24 48.63
N THR A 57 -0.38 -20.14 48.89
CA THR A 57 -0.11 -19.26 50.02
C THR A 57 -1.43 -18.71 50.54
N ASN A 58 -1.54 -18.69 51.85
CA ASN A 58 -2.67 -18.41 52.71
C ASN A 58 -3.59 -17.28 52.25
N ALA A 59 -4.84 -17.62 51.95
CA ALA A 59 -5.90 -16.67 51.74
C ALA A 59 -6.37 -16.11 53.10
N VAL A 60 -6.05 -14.82 53.32
CA VAL A 60 -6.85 -13.98 54.21
C VAL A 60 -8.14 -13.69 53.43
N ALA A 61 -9.30 -14.05 54.00
CA ALA A 61 -10.60 -13.81 53.41
C ALA A 61 -10.79 -12.30 53.18
N ALA A 62 -10.61 -11.86 51.93
CA ALA A 62 -11.00 -10.54 51.50
C ALA A 62 -12.54 -10.52 51.47
N ALA A 63 -13.13 -9.61 52.23
CA ALA A 63 -14.55 -9.28 52.13
C ALA A 63 -14.89 -8.98 50.65
N ASP A 64 -16.11 -9.34 50.22
CA ASP A 64 -16.61 -9.22 48.84
C ASP A 64 -16.36 -7.79 48.29
N ALA A 65 -15.26 -7.60 47.59
CA ALA A 65 -14.99 -6.36 46.87
C ALA A 65 -16.08 -6.18 45.82
N ASN A 66 -16.65 -4.94 45.78
CA ASN A 66 -17.61 -4.56 44.76
C ASN A 66 -17.09 -4.98 43.37
N PRO A 67 -17.88 -5.67 42.52
CA PRO A 67 -17.44 -6.09 41.19
C PRO A 67 -16.79 -4.98 40.37
N LEU A 68 -17.26 -3.75 40.48
CA LEU A 68 -16.66 -2.58 39.85
C LEU A 68 -15.27 -2.26 40.41
N GLU A 69 -15.09 -2.39 41.74
CA GLU A 69 -13.79 -2.16 42.38
C GLU A 69 -12.77 -3.22 41.98
N LYS A 70 -13.16 -4.48 41.92
CA LYS A 70 -12.33 -5.57 41.40
C LYS A 70 -11.95 -5.33 39.94
N PHE A 71 -12.88 -4.90 39.09
CA PHE A 71 -12.61 -4.55 37.71
C PHE A 71 -11.61 -3.39 37.59
N LEU A 72 -11.88 -2.26 38.27
CA LEU A 72 -11.06 -1.07 38.13
C LEU A 72 -9.67 -1.18 38.80
N ASN A 73 -9.56 -1.89 39.92
CA ASN A 73 -8.32 -1.98 40.70
C ASN A 73 -7.54 -3.28 40.49
N GLY A 74 -8.11 -4.25 39.78
CA GLY A 74 -7.49 -5.54 39.48
C GLY A 74 -7.38 -5.79 37.96
N GLU A 75 -8.50 -6.04 37.29
CA GLU A 75 -8.49 -6.55 35.91
C GLU A 75 -8.00 -5.53 34.87
N VAL A 76 -8.33 -4.23 35.05
CA VAL A 76 -7.84 -3.16 34.16
C VAL A 76 -6.33 -2.94 34.33
N PRO A 77 -5.77 -2.78 35.55
CA PRO A 77 -4.34 -2.72 35.75
C PRO A 77 -3.60 -3.95 35.24
N ASP A 78 -4.15 -5.15 35.42
CA ASP A 78 -3.57 -6.40 34.88
C ASP A 78 -3.50 -6.38 33.34
N ALA A 79 -4.56 -5.97 32.67
CA ALA A 79 -4.57 -5.85 31.22
C ALA A 79 -3.53 -4.81 30.72
N ILE A 80 -3.35 -3.74 31.49
CA ILE A 80 -2.29 -2.76 31.19
C ILE A 80 -0.90 -3.36 31.49
N ALA A 81 -0.70 -4.03 32.63
CA ALA A 81 0.61 -4.57 33.01
C ALA A 81 1.13 -5.67 32.08
N HIS A 82 0.24 -6.45 31.48
CA HIS A 82 0.57 -7.58 30.61
C HIS A 82 0.43 -7.29 29.12
N GLY A 83 0.34 -6.03 28.73
CA GLY A 83 0.34 -5.59 27.33
C GLY A 83 1.70 -5.78 26.64
N LYS A 84 1.77 -5.34 25.40
CA LYS A 84 2.96 -5.47 24.55
C LYS A 84 3.46 -4.11 24.10
N PHE A 85 4.74 -3.87 24.27
CA PHE A 85 5.45 -2.78 23.64
C PHE A 85 5.85 -3.17 22.22
N ASN A 86 5.76 -2.22 21.32
CA ASN A 86 6.36 -2.30 19.99
C ASN A 86 7.33 -1.13 19.82
N LEU A 87 8.46 -1.41 19.23
CA LEU A 87 9.47 -0.44 18.84
C LEU A 87 9.90 -0.76 17.41
N ASN A 88 9.73 0.19 16.52
CA ASN A 88 10.26 0.11 15.19
C ASN A 88 11.19 1.30 14.95
N VAL A 89 12.43 1.02 14.57
CA VAL A 89 13.41 2.04 14.17
C VAL A 89 13.88 1.73 12.76
N ARG A 90 13.68 2.70 11.82
CA ARG A 90 14.15 2.57 10.44
C ARG A 90 15.08 3.72 10.06
N LEU A 91 16.35 3.41 9.90
CA LEU A 91 17.29 4.27 9.20
C LEU A 91 17.06 4.10 7.70
N ARG A 92 16.93 5.21 6.96
CA ARG A 92 16.78 5.20 5.50
C ARG A 92 17.54 6.36 4.86
N TYR A 93 18.24 6.03 3.80
CA TYR A 93 18.79 7.00 2.87
C TYR A 93 18.00 6.89 1.56
N GLU A 94 17.52 8.00 1.05
CA GLU A 94 16.87 8.10 -0.25
C GLU A 94 17.58 9.17 -1.08
N GLN A 95 17.98 8.81 -2.31
CA GLN A 95 18.51 9.74 -3.29
C GLN A 95 17.57 9.82 -4.48
N VAL A 96 17.31 11.03 -4.96
CA VAL A 96 16.56 11.28 -6.18
C VAL A 96 17.39 12.15 -7.10
N ASP A 97 17.64 11.63 -8.29
CA ASP A 97 18.27 12.33 -9.42
C ASP A 97 17.23 12.43 -10.53
N GLU A 98 16.86 13.65 -10.88
CA GLU A 98 15.93 13.94 -11.97
C GLU A 98 16.62 14.85 -12.96
N ASP A 99 16.69 14.43 -14.23
CA ASP A 99 17.38 15.15 -15.29
C ASP A 99 16.98 16.62 -15.33
N ASN A 100 17.97 17.50 -15.15
CA ASN A 100 17.97 18.96 -15.10
C ASN A 100 16.76 19.65 -15.74
N GLN A 101 15.59 19.45 -15.18
CA GLN A 101 14.33 20.06 -15.62
C GLN A 101 13.93 21.15 -14.63
N THR A 102 13.53 22.29 -15.13
CA THR A 102 12.89 23.29 -14.29
C THR A 102 11.60 22.72 -13.69
N PRO A 103 11.41 22.74 -12.33
CA PRO A 103 12.19 23.56 -11.38
C PRO A 103 13.43 22.85 -10.77
N TYR A 104 13.67 21.57 -11.03
CA TYR A 104 14.71 20.79 -10.34
C TYR A 104 16.06 20.97 -11.03
N THR A 105 17.02 21.54 -10.31
CA THR A 105 18.39 21.80 -10.77
C THR A 105 19.44 21.15 -9.87
N LYS A 106 19.00 20.37 -8.87
CA LYS A 106 19.86 19.72 -7.89
C LYS A 106 19.22 18.40 -7.46
N ASN A 107 20.03 17.41 -7.18
CA ASN A 107 19.57 16.12 -6.63
C ASN A 107 19.10 16.26 -5.18
N SER A 108 18.22 15.38 -4.75
CA SER A 108 17.83 15.21 -3.36
C SER A 108 18.60 14.09 -2.69
N TYR A 109 19.00 14.31 -1.41
CA TYR A 109 19.69 13.35 -0.56
C TYR A 109 19.04 13.40 0.82
N ALA A 110 18.23 12.41 1.15
CA ALA A 110 17.38 12.37 2.36
C ALA A 110 17.78 11.24 3.31
N PRO A 111 18.80 11.45 4.15
CA PRO A 111 19.08 10.54 5.25
C PRO A 111 18.11 10.80 6.40
N THR A 112 17.20 9.86 6.66
CA THR A 112 16.15 10.00 7.68
C THR A 112 16.18 8.83 8.65
N VAL A 113 15.70 9.07 9.87
CA VAL A 113 15.42 8.03 10.85
C VAL A 113 13.97 8.15 11.30
N ARG A 114 13.25 7.04 11.25
CA ARG A 114 11.93 6.90 11.86
C ARG A 114 12.06 6.12 13.16
N THR A 115 11.38 6.57 14.20
CA THR A 115 11.17 5.81 15.43
C THR A 115 9.67 5.75 15.70
N ARG A 116 9.08 4.57 15.69
CA ARG A 116 7.72 4.30 16.19
C ARG A 116 7.83 3.60 17.53
N PHE A 117 7.07 4.09 18.47
CA PHE A 117 6.98 3.49 19.79
C PHE A 117 5.51 3.42 20.20
N GLY A 118 5.05 2.23 20.52
CA GLY A 118 3.67 1.99 20.87
C GLY A 118 3.48 0.95 21.96
N TYR A 119 2.26 0.91 22.44
CA TYR A 119 1.82 -0.03 23.44
C TYR A 119 0.41 -0.52 23.13
N THR A 120 0.22 -1.84 23.18
CA THR A 120 -1.08 -2.50 23.05
C THR A 120 -1.38 -3.24 24.35
N THR A 121 -2.53 -2.99 24.97
CA THR A 121 -2.95 -3.71 26.20
C THR A 121 -3.11 -5.19 25.94
N ALA A 122 -3.02 -6.01 26.99
CA ALA A 122 -3.55 -7.35 26.92
C ALA A 122 -5.07 -7.34 26.72
N PRO A 123 -5.67 -8.39 26.10
CA PRO A 123 -7.12 -8.44 25.93
C PRO A 123 -7.84 -8.58 27.27
N LEU A 124 -8.83 -7.70 27.49
CA LEU A 124 -9.73 -7.75 28.63
C LEU A 124 -11.16 -7.95 28.13
N TYR A 125 -11.75 -9.11 28.35
CA TYR A 125 -13.07 -9.50 27.82
C TYR A 125 -13.21 -9.32 26.30
N GLY A 126 -12.11 -9.47 25.55
CA GLY A 126 -12.05 -9.23 24.10
C GLY A 126 -11.70 -7.78 23.71
N PHE A 127 -11.69 -6.83 24.64
CA PHE A 127 -11.27 -5.45 24.37
C PHE A 127 -9.75 -5.30 24.46
N GLN A 128 -9.19 -4.48 23.57
CA GLN A 128 -7.79 -4.05 23.57
C GLN A 128 -7.70 -2.59 23.19
N GLY A 129 -6.76 -1.87 23.80
CA GLY A 129 -6.40 -0.50 23.42
C GLY A 129 -4.97 -0.44 22.88
N MET A 130 -4.71 0.45 21.94
CA MET A 130 -3.39 0.76 21.43
C MET A 130 -3.15 2.25 21.41
N LEU A 131 -1.90 2.62 21.71
CA LEU A 131 -1.37 3.97 21.51
C LEU A 131 0.02 3.84 20.90
N GLU A 132 0.27 4.53 19.80
CA GLU A 132 1.57 4.55 19.11
C GLU A 132 1.88 5.96 18.61
N GLY A 133 3.10 6.42 18.86
CA GLY A 133 3.65 7.64 18.31
C GLY A 133 4.75 7.38 17.30
N VAL A 134 4.95 8.29 16.39
CA VAL A 134 6.04 8.30 15.41
C VAL A 134 6.84 9.59 15.49
N ASN A 135 8.16 9.45 15.43
CA ASN A 135 9.08 10.56 15.18
C ASN A 135 9.88 10.26 13.90
N ILE A 136 10.00 11.26 13.05
CA ILE A 136 10.85 11.24 11.85
C ILE A 136 11.82 12.40 11.99
N SER A 137 13.11 12.09 11.95
CA SER A 137 14.19 13.07 12.05
C SER A 137 15.15 12.93 10.86
N VAL A 138 15.79 14.03 10.48
CA VAL A 138 16.79 14.08 9.41
C VAL A 138 18.17 13.88 10.02
N LEU A 139 18.98 13.02 9.42
CA LEU A 139 20.38 12.78 9.82
C LEU A 139 21.30 13.65 8.95
N GLY A 140 21.50 14.89 9.34
CA GLY A 140 22.34 15.84 8.61
C GLY A 140 21.59 17.11 8.17
N PRO A 141 22.11 17.84 7.18
CA PRO A 141 21.50 19.10 6.76
C PRO A 141 20.17 18.89 6.03
N GLU A 142 19.10 19.49 6.55
CA GLU A 142 17.75 19.42 5.97
C GLU A 142 17.64 20.05 4.56
N HIS A 143 18.56 20.95 4.22
CA HIS A 143 18.60 21.58 2.89
C HIS A 143 19.14 20.67 1.77
N ASN A 144 19.51 19.43 2.07
CA ASN A 144 20.02 18.49 1.07
C ASN A 144 18.92 17.75 0.31
N TYR A 145 17.66 17.90 0.69
CA TYR A 145 16.52 17.36 -0.03
C TYR A 145 15.31 18.28 0.08
N ASN A 146 14.31 18.06 -0.76
CA ASN A 146 13.02 18.72 -0.69
C ASN A 146 12.06 17.86 0.15
N ALA A 147 11.79 18.29 1.38
CA ALA A 147 10.91 17.59 2.31
C ALA A 147 9.43 17.80 1.94
N ALA A 148 8.96 17.15 0.89
CA ALA A 148 7.59 17.28 0.38
C ALA A 148 7.14 18.75 0.12
N GLY A 149 8.06 19.65 -0.10
CA GLY A 149 7.79 21.10 -0.30
C GLY A 149 7.83 21.93 0.99
N SER A 150 7.89 21.32 2.19
CA SER A 150 7.77 22.02 3.47
C SER A 150 8.99 22.87 3.86
N ASN A 151 10.19 22.51 3.38
CA ASN A 151 11.46 23.14 3.78
C ASN A 151 12.03 24.15 2.77
N GLY A 152 11.24 24.57 1.78
CA GLY A 152 11.63 25.60 0.79
C GLY A 152 12.69 25.16 -0.22
N GLN A 153 13.02 23.87 -0.33
CA GLN A 153 14.03 23.35 -1.25
C GLN A 153 13.47 23.02 -2.65
N GLY A 154 12.67 23.89 -3.22
CA GLY A 154 11.97 23.67 -4.49
C GLY A 154 12.87 23.45 -5.72
N ALA A 155 14.19 23.68 -5.62
CA ALA A 155 15.15 23.33 -6.66
C ALA A 155 15.60 21.85 -6.65
N ARG A 156 15.06 21.05 -5.73
CA ARG A 156 15.33 19.62 -5.57
C ARG A 156 14.06 18.81 -5.78
N PRO A 157 14.13 17.61 -6.35
CA PRO A 157 12.97 16.70 -6.42
C PRO A 157 12.42 16.38 -5.02
N PRO A 158 11.09 16.23 -4.86
CA PRO A 158 10.51 15.97 -3.56
C PRO A 158 10.79 14.53 -3.07
N VAL A 159 11.07 14.42 -1.77
CA VAL A 159 11.07 13.16 -1.02
C VAL A 159 9.94 13.23 0.00
N GLY A 160 9.06 12.24 0.00
CA GLY A 160 7.83 12.22 0.79
C GLY A 160 8.02 11.88 2.27
N ASP A 161 9.17 12.26 2.86
CA ASP A 161 9.52 11.97 4.24
C ASP A 161 9.92 13.25 5.01
N PRO A 162 8.99 14.18 5.24
CA PRO A 162 9.27 15.38 6.03
C PRO A 162 9.51 15.02 7.51
N PRO A 163 10.39 15.76 8.23
CA PRO A 163 10.58 15.57 9.65
C PRO A 163 9.30 15.94 10.41
N MET A 164 8.90 15.08 11.36
CA MET A 164 7.70 15.31 12.17
C MET A 164 7.69 14.45 13.43
N THR A 165 6.82 14.83 14.38
CA THR A 165 6.44 13.98 15.51
C THR A 165 4.93 14.04 15.66
N ARG A 166 4.28 12.87 15.67
CA ARG A 166 2.82 12.80 15.74
C ARG A 166 2.33 11.51 16.42
N LEU A 167 1.05 11.52 16.76
CA LEU A 167 0.31 10.30 17.05
C LEU A 167 0.15 9.51 15.74
N ASP A 168 0.50 8.23 15.76
CA ASP A 168 0.44 7.35 14.59
C ASP A 168 -0.78 6.44 14.64
N GLN A 169 -1.04 5.83 15.81
CA GLN A 169 -2.25 5.06 16.05
C GLN A 169 -2.79 5.30 17.48
N ALA A 170 -4.10 5.40 17.62
CA ALA A 170 -4.82 5.42 18.88
C ALA A 170 -6.21 4.82 18.69
N TRP A 171 -6.39 3.57 19.11
CA TRP A 171 -7.65 2.88 18.89
C TRP A 171 -8.07 1.97 20.05
N LEU A 172 -9.37 1.72 20.10
CA LEU A 172 -10.01 0.68 20.91
C LEU A 172 -10.55 -0.41 19.95
N GLY A 173 -10.19 -1.66 20.23
CA GLY A 173 -10.63 -2.82 19.47
C GLY A 173 -11.41 -3.81 20.35
N TYR A 174 -12.27 -4.60 19.72
CA TYR A 174 -12.97 -5.73 20.32
C TYR A 174 -12.87 -6.95 19.41
N THR A 175 -12.60 -8.10 19.98
CA THR A 175 -12.56 -9.37 19.24
C THR A 175 -13.33 -10.43 20.00
N SER A 176 -14.18 -11.18 19.28
CA SER A 176 -14.90 -12.33 19.78
C SER A 176 -14.79 -13.49 18.80
N THR A 177 -14.56 -14.69 19.31
CA THR A 177 -14.58 -15.95 18.54
C THR A 177 -15.78 -16.83 18.90
N ASN A 178 -16.63 -16.37 19.82
CA ASN A 178 -17.83 -17.07 20.25
C ASN A 178 -18.88 -17.02 19.13
N TYR A 179 -19.48 -18.14 18.78
CA TYR A 179 -20.52 -18.34 17.77
C TYR A 179 -20.10 -17.93 16.34
N VAL A 180 -19.88 -16.64 16.10
CA VAL A 180 -19.42 -16.06 14.84
C VAL A 180 -18.18 -15.23 15.12
N PRO A 181 -17.02 -15.53 14.50
CA PRO A 181 -15.84 -14.69 14.62
C PRO A 181 -16.13 -13.27 14.17
N PHE A 182 -15.87 -12.33 15.10
CA PHE A 182 -16.13 -10.91 14.91
C PHE A 182 -14.98 -10.07 15.46
N SER A 183 -14.62 -9.04 14.78
CA SER A 183 -13.73 -8.00 15.31
C SER A 183 -14.19 -6.61 14.89
N ALA A 184 -14.05 -5.64 15.78
CA ALA A 184 -14.30 -4.23 15.49
C ALA A 184 -13.17 -3.39 16.04
N LYS A 185 -12.95 -2.23 15.43
CA LYS A 185 -11.94 -1.26 15.87
C LYS A 185 -12.44 0.16 15.61
N VAL A 186 -12.21 1.07 16.55
CA VAL A 186 -12.55 2.49 16.44
C VAL A 186 -11.38 3.35 16.87
N GLY A 187 -11.14 4.43 16.14
CA GLY A 187 -10.07 5.41 16.37
C GLY A 187 -9.08 5.47 15.22
N GLN A 188 -7.96 6.15 15.45
CA GLN A 188 -6.88 6.29 14.47
C GLN A 188 -6.14 4.96 14.29
N GLN A 189 -6.19 4.39 13.11
CA GLN A 189 -5.74 3.02 12.83
C GLN A 189 -5.21 2.85 11.42
N GLN A 190 -4.39 1.83 11.22
CA GLN A 190 -4.05 1.33 9.88
C GLN A 190 -5.23 0.56 9.29
N ILE A 191 -5.50 0.79 8.00
CA ILE A 191 -6.41 -0.04 7.21
C ILE A 191 -5.69 -0.47 5.94
N ASN A 192 -5.44 -1.76 5.81
CA ASN A 192 -4.80 -2.37 4.64
C ASN A 192 -5.76 -3.41 4.07
N LEU A 193 -6.26 -3.18 2.86
CA LEU A 193 -7.16 -4.09 2.16
C LEU A 193 -6.46 -4.69 0.94
N ASP A 194 -6.57 -6.01 0.81
CA ASP A 194 -6.04 -6.80 -0.29
C ASP A 194 -4.52 -6.60 -0.50
N ASN A 195 -4.10 -6.22 -1.70
CA ASN A 195 -2.72 -5.86 -2.02
C ASN A 195 -2.43 -4.34 -1.83
N GLN A 196 -3.35 -3.59 -1.23
CA GLN A 196 -3.25 -2.15 -0.99
C GLN A 196 -3.25 -1.29 -2.27
N ARG A 197 -3.74 -1.83 -3.38
CA ARG A 197 -3.85 -1.10 -4.64
C ARG A 197 -4.83 0.07 -4.57
N PHE A 198 -5.84 -0.03 -3.71
CA PHE A 198 -6.86 0.99 -3.50
C PHE A 198 -6.83 1.58 -2.09
N ILE A 199 -6.69 0.73 -1.07
CA ILE A 199 -6.70 1.13 0.34
C ILE A 199 -5.48 0.54 1.04
N GLY A 200 -4.58 1.40 1.50
CA GLY A 200 -3.35 0.99 2.17
C GLY A 200 -2.78 2.08 3.07
N ASP A 201 -1.77 1.73 3.84
CA ASP A 201 -1.12 2.59 4.82
C ASP A 201 0.08 3.38 4.28
N ALA A 202 0.45 3.17 3.02
CA ALA A 202 1.65 3.76 2.42
C ALA A 202 2.92 3.54 3.28
N GLY A 203 3.03 2.35 3.92
CA GLY A 203 4.08 2.01 4.91
C GLY A 203 5.51 2.02 4.36
N TRP A 204 5.67 2.16 3.05
CA TRP A 204 6.94 2.45 2.41
C TRP A 204 7.54 3.77 2.92
N ARG A 205 6.74 4.82 3.04
CA ARG A 205 7.18 6.11 3.56
C ARG A 205 7.56 6.05 5.04
N GLN A 206 8.34 7.02 5.52
CA GLN A 206 8.72 7.08 6.93
C GLN A 206 7.49 7.32 7.80
N ASN A 207 6.60 8.24 7.39
CA ASN A 207 5.28 8.36 7.99
C ASN A 207 4.28 7.52 7.21
N MET A 208 3.44 6.75 7.88
CA MET A 208 2.37 6.01 7.22
C MET A 208 1.09 6.82 7.13
N GLN A 209 0.22 6.44 6.21
CA GLN A 209 -1.16 6.89 6.17
C GLN A 209 -1.97 6.12 7.21
N THR A 210 -2.77 6.82 8.00
CA THR A 210 -3.70 6.23 8.97
C THR A 210 -5.10 6.79 8.79
N PHE A 211 -6.07 6.08 9.33
CA PHE A 211 -7.49 6.36 9.13
C PHE A 211 -8.18 6.53 10.47
N ASP A 212 -8.86 7.63 10.67
CA ASP A 212 -9.80 7.80 11.76
C ASP A 212 -11.12 7.15 11.34
N ALA A 213 -11.39 5.99 11.92
CA ALA A 213 -12.42 5.11 11.41
C ALA A 213 -13.08 4.24 12.50
N ILE A 214 -14.29 3.79 12.20
CA ILE A 214 -14.87 2.62 12.84
C ILE A 214 -15.02 1.52 11.79
N GLY A 215 -14.40 0.36 12.04
CA GLY A 215 -14.45 -0.78 11.14
C GLY A 215 -14.81 -2.06 11.87
N ALA A 216 -15.45 -2.97 11.14
CA ALA A 216 -15.79 -4.30 11.64
C ALA A 216 -15.53 -5.38 10.59
N ARG A 217 -15.12 -6.54 11.06
CA ARG A 217 -14.95 -7.76 10.26
C ARG A 217 -15.76 -8.86 10.91
N VAL A 218 -16.49 -9.61 10.09
CA VAL A 218 -17.26 -10.79 10.53
C VAL A 218 -17.00 -11.97 9.58
N THR A 219 -16.88 -13.17 10.15
CA THR A 219 -16.74 -14.43 9.41
C THR A 219 -17.96 -15.31 9.69
N PRO A 220 -19.10 -15.04 9.00
CA PRO A 220 -20.37 -15.67 9.32
C PRO A 220 -20.41 -17.18 9.01
N VAL A 221 -19.63 -17.60 8.04
CA VAL A 221 -19.37 -19.00 7.70
C VAL A 221 -17.89 -19.17 7.37
N LYS A 222 -17.39 -20.39 7.46
CA LYS A 222 -16.00 -20.72 7.14
C LYS A 222 -15.61 -20.12 5.77
N ASP A 223 -14.43 -19.55 5.70
CA ASP A 223 -13.80 -18.98 4.49
C ASP A 223 -14.51 -17.74 3.87
N LEU A 224 -15.62 -17.26 4.45
CA LEU A 224 -16.29 -16.02 4.05
C LEU A 224 -15.97 -14.91 5.06
N ASN A 225 -15.31 -13.83 4.62
CA ASN A 225 -15.06 -12.67 5.43
C ASN A 225 -15.80 -11.46 4.84
N LEU A 226 -16.52 -10.76 5.70
CA LEU A 226 -17.18 -9.49 5.39
C LEU A 226 -16.47 -8.39 6.18
N TYR A 227 -16.06 -7.34 5.52
CA TYR A 227 -15.46 -6.16 6.13
C TYR A 227 -16.21 -4.91 5.74
N TYR A 228 -16.47 -4.05 6.72
CA TYR A 228 -17.00 -2.73 6.53
C TYR A 228 -16.25 -1.73 7.41
N SER A 229 -15.99 -0.55 6.88
CA SER A 229 -15.47 0.58 7.65
C SER A 229 -16.12 1.89 7.19
N TYR A 230 -16.43 2.75 8.16
CA TYR A 230 -16.70 4.17 7.95
C TYR A 230 -15.48 4.97 8.37
N VAL A 231 -14.98 5.80 7.47
CA VAL A 231 -13.79 6.63 7.66
C VAL A 231 -14.23 8.09 7.69
N TRP A 232 -13.90 8.81 8.79
CA TRP A 232 -14.23 10.23 8.92
C TRP A 232 -13.04 11.16 8.76
N ASP A 233 -11.80 10.62 8.78
CA ASP A 233 -10.57 11.36 8.47
C ASP A 233 -9.49 10.45 7.94
N VAL A 234 -8.60 10.96 7.06
CA VAL A 234 -7.44 10.26 6.55
C VAL A 234 -6.18 11.08 6.81
N ASN A 235 -5.39 10.66 7.75
CA ASN A 235 -4.10 11.24 8.06
C ASN A 235 -3.06 10.81 7.03
N ARG A 236 -2.65 11.72 6.14
CA ARG A 236 -1.77 11.43 5.01
C ARG A 236 -0.29 11.37 5.41
N VAL A 237 0.53 10.84 4.50
CA VAL A 237 1.98 10.62 4.73
C VAL A 237 2.79 11.89 5.00
N TYR A 238 2.34 13.08 4.51
CA TYR A 238 3.05 14.33 4.79
C TYR A 238 2.62 14.95 6.10
N GLY A 239 1.47 14.53 6.65
CA GLY A 239 1.00 14.97 7.95
C GLY A 239 0.88 16.48 8.09
N ASP A 240 0.81 16.91 9.34
CA ASP A 240 0.63 18.30 9.73
C ASP A 240 2.00 18.98 9.93
N VAL A 241 2.78 19.09 8.85
CA VAL A 241 4.08 19.77 8.90
C VAL A 241 3.98 21.23 8.53
N ASP A 242 4.79 22.05 9.21
CA ASP A 242 4.94 23.47 8.90
C ASP A 242 5.43 23.65 7.44
N GLY A 243 4.95 24.72 6.80
CA GLY A 243 5.32 25.03 5.40
C GLY A 243 4.38 24.45 4.35
N LEU A 244 3.58 23.44 4.65
CA LEU A 244 2.49 23.01 3.77
C LEU A 244 1.23 23.86 4.01
N PRO A 245 0.50 24.24 2.93
CA PRO A 245 -0.80 24.91 3.09
C PRO A 245 -1.77 24.07 3.93
N ALA A 246 -2.52 24.71 4.82
CA ALA A 246 -3.49 24.03 5.68
C ALA A 246 -4.53 23.22 4.88
N ALA A 247 -4.95 23.71 3.73
CA ALA A 247 -5.88 23.03 2.83
C ALA A 247 -5.16 22.09 1.81
N SER A 248 -3.95 21.61 2.11
CA SER A 248 -3.24 20.69 1.21
C SER A 248 -3.81 19.28 1.32
N PRO A 249 -4.24 18.63 0.23
CA PRO A 249 -4.68 17.23 0.26
C PRO A 249 -3.53 16.25 0.58
N ASN A 250 -2.30 16.74 0.73
CA ASN A 250 -1.15 15.94 1.13
C ASN A 250 -0.99 15.86 2.66
N ARG A 251 -1.74 16.65 3.43
CA ARG A 251 -1.75 16.65 4.91
C ARG A 251 -2.75 15.64 5.45
N ASP A 252 -4.00 15.82 5.08
CA ASP A 252 -5.17 15.07 5.55
C ASP A 252 -6.31 15.15 4.52
N PHE A 253 -7.30 14.31 4.68
CA PHE A 253 -8.61 14.47 4.07
C PHE A 253 -9.68 14.38 5.16
N ASP A 254 -10.47 15.43 5.34
CA ASP A 254 -11.80 15.26 5.92
C ASP A 254 -12.56 14.23 5.09
N SER A 255 -13.19 13.26 5.72
CA SER A 255 -13.75 12.14 4.98
C SER A 255 -15.15 11.74 5.47
N ARG A 256 -15.97 11.23 4.57
CA ARG A 256 -17.23 10.52 4.84
C ARG A 256 -17.29 9.26 3.98
N SER A 257 -16.21 8.49 4.05
CA SER A 257 -16.00 7.36 3.15
C SER A 257 -16.48 6.04 3.73
N HIS A 258 -16.92 5.15 2.84
CA HIS A 258 -17.35 3.81 3.17
C HIS A 258 -16.49 2.79 2.44
N LEU A 259 -15.90 1.85 3.19
CA LEU A 259 -15.09 0.77 2.67
C LEU A 259 -15.80 -0.55 2.90
N ILE A 260 -16.11 -1.25 1.82
CA ILE A 260 -16.76 -2.57 1.83
C ILE A 260 -15.84 -3.55 1.11
N ASN A 261 -15.54 -4.69 1.75
CA ASN A 261 -14.75 -5.76 1.15
C ASN A 261 -15.32 -7.11 1.58
N VAL A 262 -15.52 -7.99 0.62
CA VAL A 262 -16.05 -9.34 0.83
C VAL A 262 -15.10 -10.33 0.19
N SER A 263 -14.57 -11.27 0.96
CA SER A 263 -13.67 -12.30 0.45
C SER A 263 -14.17 -13.71 0.75
N TYR A 264 -14.06 -14.59 -0.24
CA TYR A 264 -14.41 -16.00 -0.13
C TYR A 264 -13.24 -16.88 -0.58
N ALA A 265 -12.74 -17.72 0.33
CA ALA A 265 -11.51 -18.50 0.15
C ALA A 265 -11.75 -20.04 0.15
N ALA A 266 -12.99 -20.50 0.00
CA ALA A 266 -13.29 -21.94 -0.01
C ALA A 266 -12.87 -22.64 -1.33
N CYS A 267 -12.48 -21.89 -2.37
CA CYS A 267 -11.93 -22.48 -3.59
C CYS A 267 -10.49 -22.93 -3.35
N PRO A 268 -10.13 -24.20 -3.59
CA PRO A 268 -8.78 -24.70 -3.38
C PRO A 268 -7.73 -24.06 -4.30
N TYR A 269 -8.17 -23.40 -5.36
CA TYR A 269 -7.30 -22.77 -6.34
C TYR A 269 -7.16 -21.24 -6.15
N GLY A 270 -7.89 -20.62 -5.22
CA GLY A 270 -7.76 -19.21 -4.99
C GLY A 270 -8.87 -18.57 -4.17
N ARG A 271 -8.80 -17.26 -4.08
CA ARG A 271 -9.72 -16.41 -3.34
C ARG A 271 -10.46 -15.49 -4.30
N LEU A 272 -11.77 -15.45 -4.18
CA LEU A 272 -12.63 -14.46 -4.83
C LEU A 272 -12.84 -13.30 -3.85
N VAL A 273 -12.68 -12.08 -4.35
CA VAL A 273 -12.94 -10.87 -3.57
C VAL A 273 -13.81 -9.92 -4.40
N GLY A 274 -14.80 -9.33 -3.74
CA GLY A 274 -15.59 -8.21 -4.25
C GLY A 274 -15.46 -7.02 -3.31
N TYR A 275 -15.42 -5.81 -3.85
CA TYR A 275 -15.29 -4.60 -3.05
C TYR A 275 -16.06 -3.42 -3.63
N ALA A 276 -16.41 -2.49 -2.72
CA ALA A 276 -16.93 -1.17 -3.05
C ALA A 276 -16.29 -0.15 -2.12
N TYR A 277 -15.58 0.82 -2.69
CA TYR A 277 -14.91 1.90 -1.97
C TYR A 277 -15.54 3.23 -2.40
N LEU A 278 -16.35 3.80 -1.51
CA LEU A 278 -17.06 5.06 -1.72
C LEU A 278 -16.28 6.15 -0.99
N LEU A 279 -15.40 6.83 -1.69
CA LEU A 279 -14.46 7.79 -1.12
C LEU A 279 -15.01 9.21 -1.29
N ASP A 280 -15.49 9.80 -0.20
CA ASP A 280 -15.84 11.22 -0.10
C ASP A 280 -14.69 11.91 0.65
N LEU A 281 -13.86 12.62 -0.09
CA LEU A 281 -12.61 13.21 0.38
C LEU A 281 -12.69 14.72 0.16
N SER A 282 -12.59 15.48 1.23
CA SER A 282 -12.57 16.94 1.20
C SER A 282 -11.29 17.45 1.86
N ASN A 283 -10.92 18.63 1.61
CA ASN A 283 -9.85 19.48 2.07
C ASN A 283 -9.19 20.18 0.86
N GLY A 284 -9.58 21.42 0.60
CA GLY A 284 -9.10 22.18 -0.55
C GLY A 284 -9.35 21.47 -1.89
N ALA A 285 -8.28 21.09 -2.58
CA ALA A 285 -8.36 20.38 -3.85
C ALA A 285 -8.70 18.88 -3.71
N GLY A 286 -8.87 18.38 -2.47
CA GLY A 286 -9.14 16.97 -2.18
C GLY A 286 -10.42 16.44 -2.81
N ASN A 287 -11.45 17.30 -2.97
CA ASN A 287 -12.72 16.93 -3.59
C ASN A 287 -12.57 16.28 -4.98
N ALA A 288 -11.56 16.69 -5.75
CA ALA A 288 -11.26 16.09 -7.05
C ALA A 288 -10.80 14.62 -6.96
N ASN A 289 -10.44 14.14 -5.76
CA ASN A 289 -10.07 12.76 -5.50
C ASN A 289 -11.26 11.88 -5.07
N SER A 290 -12.43 12.47 -4.78
CA SER A 290 -13.62 11.71 -4.39
C SER A 290 -14.09 10.83 -5.55
N CYS A 291 -14.22 9.54 -5.28
CA CYS A 291 -14.59 8.54 -6.29
C CYS A 291 -15.28 7.34 -5.67
N ALA A 292 -16.13 6.69 -6.43
CA ALA A 292 -16.73 5.41 -6.09
C ALA A 292 -16.13 4.33 -6.97
N THR A 293 -15.42 3.38 -6.36
CA THR A 293 -14.77 2.27 -7.04
C THR A 293 -15.46 0.97 -6.68
N TYR A 294 -15.91 0.24 -7.68
CA TYR A 294 -16.56 -1.07 -7.53
C TYR A 294 -15.77 -2.10 -8.32
N GLY A 295 -15.43 -3.21 -7.71
CA GLY A 295 -14.65 -4.21 -8.41
C GLY A 295 -14.56 -5.55 -7.69
N GLY A 296 -13.76 -6.42 -8.28
CA GLY A 296 -13.46 -7.71 -7.71
C GLY A 296 -12.33 -8.40 -8.44
N TYR A 297 -11.76 -9.38 -7.77
CA TYR A 297 -10.69 -10.18 -8.34
C TYR A 297 -10.79 -11.63 -7.94
N PHE A 298 -10.20 -12.48 -8.77
CA PHE A 298 -9.81 -13.82 -8.42
C PHE A 298 -8.28 -13.91 -8.43
N ALA A 299 -7.71 -14.29 -7.29
CA ALA A 299 -6.27 -14.49 -7.20
C ALA A 299 -6.00 -15.82 -6.53
N GLY A 300 -5.06 -16.49 -7.04
CA GLY A 300 -4.81 -17.81 -6.52
C GLY A 300 -3.51 -18.41 -6.94
N ALA A 301 -3.51 -19.66 -6.60
CA ALA A 301 -2.35 -20.46 -6.60
C ALA A 301 -2.67 -21.90 -6.95
N ALA A 302 -1.98 -22.47 -7.98
CA ALA A 302 -2.15 -23.88 -8.39
C ALA A 302 -0.87 -24.71 -8.61
N PRO A 303 -0.54 -26.00 -7.95
CA PRO A 303 0.61 -26.92 -8.18
C PRO A 303 0.63 -27.56 -9.58
N VAL A 304 1.78 -27.52 -10.39
CA VAL A 304 2.00 -28.41 -11.54
C VAL A 304 2.80 -29.62 -11.17
N ASN A 305 3.75 -29.48 -10.29
CA ASN A 305 4.52 -30.59 -9.74
C ASN A 305 5.27 -30.12 -8.48
N ASP A 306 5.96 -31.00 -7.82
CA ASP A 306 6.65 -30.73 -6.54
C ASP A 306 7.69 -29.58 -6.57
N LYS A 307 8.02 -29.06 -7.75
CA LYS A 307 9.07 -28.04 -7.93
C LYS A 307 8.59 -26.70 -8.46
N VAL A 308 7.44 -26.66 -9.10
CA VAL A 308 6.98 -25.48 -9.85
C VAL A 308 5.62 -25.03 -9.33
N MET A 309 5.47 -23.77 -8.98
CA MET A 309 4.26 -23.07 -8.53
C MET A 309 3.88 -21.95 -9.50
N VAL A 310 2.61 -21.80 -9.99
CA VAL A 310 2.13 -20.65 -10.82
C VAL A 310 1.23 -19.75 -10.03
N ASP A 311 1.35 -18.43 -10.04
CA ASP A 311 0.45 -17.45 -9.49
C ASP A 311 -0.35 -16.74 -10.57
N TYR A 312 -1.51 -16.39 -10.20
CA TYR A 312 -2.36 -15.67 -11.10
C TYR A 312 -3.28 -14.73 -10.34
N ARG A 313 -3.54 -13.61 -10.96
CA ARG A 313 -4.55 -12.63 -10.55
C ARG A 313 -5.30 -12.16 -11.79
N ALA A 314 -6.61 -12.06 -11.69
CA ALA A 314 -7.44 -11.37 -12.66
C ALA A 314 -8.38 -10.45 -11.87
N GLU A 315 -8.30 -9.16 -12.13
CA GLU A 315 -9.06 -8.12 -11.46
C GLU A 315 -9.71 -7.20 -12.45
N PHE A 316 -10.92 -6.79 -12.13
CA PHE A 316 -11.65 -5.76 -12.83
C PHE A 316 -12.32 -4.82 -11.86
N ALA A 317 -12.27 -3.50 -12.15
CA ALA A 317 -13.06 -2.50 -11.46
C ALA A 317 -13.51 -1.40 -12.41
N TRP A 318 -14.55 -0.68 -12.00
CA TRP A 318 -14.92 0.60 -12.60
C TRP A 318 -15.03 1.66 -11.53
N GLN A 319 -14.81 2.89 -11.91
CA GLN A 319 -14.81 4.04 -11.04
C GLN A 319 -15.60 5.19 -11.64
N ASP A 320 -16.49 5.73 -10.83
CA ASP A 320 -17.25 6.94 -11.13
C ASP A 320 -16.86 8.07 -10.17
N GLN A 321 -17.17 9.32 -10.55
CA GLN A 321 -17.12 10.41 -9.60
C GLN A 321 -18.08 10.15 -8.43
N TYR A 322 -17.73 10.66 -7.26
CA TYR A 322 -18.54 10.51 -6.05
C TYR A 322 -18.56 11.80 -5.24
N ALA A 323 -19.63 11.99 -4.43
CA ALA A 323 -19.81 13.16 -3.57
C ALA A 323 -19.65 14.50 -4.34
N ASP A 324 -18.87 15.42 -3.78
CA ASP A 324 -18.67 16.77 -4.32
C ASP A 324 -17.54 16.85 -5.36
N ASN A 325 -17.18 15.75 -6.01
CA ASN A 325 -16.17 15.77 -7.08
C ASN A 325 -16.64 16.64 -8.26
N PRO A 326 -15.88 17.69 -8.62
CA PRO A 326 -16.25 18.58 -9.72
C PRO A 326 -16.13 17.95 -11.12
N GLN A 327 -15.41 16.84 -11.23
CA GLN A 327 -15.21 16.11 -12.49
C GLN A 327 -16.29 15.04 -12.63
N ARG A 328 -16.84 14.88 -13.84
CA ARG A 328 -17.84 13.86 -14.14
C ARG A 328 -17.28 12.87 -15.15
N TYR A 329 -16.88 11.71 -14.68
CA TYR A 329 -16.21 10.69 -15.47
C TYR A 329 -16.65 9.29 -15.04
N SER A 330 -16.36 8.32 -15.89
CA SER A 330 -16.34 6.89 -15.59
C SER A 330 -15.08 6.30 -16.22
N ALA A 331 -14.32 5.50 -15.46
CA ALA A 331 -13.07 4.88 -15.91
C ALA A 331 -13.00 3.43 -15.45
N ASP A 332 -12.40 2.59 -16.28
CA ASP A 332 -12.22 1.17 -15.98
C ASP A 332 -10.82 0.89 -15.45
N TYR A 333 -10.68 -0.23 -14.73
CA TYR A 333 -9.44 -0.78 -14.24
C TYR A 333 -9.37 -2.27 -14.54
N TYR A 334 -8.22 -2.71 -15.04
CA TYR A 334 -7.91 -4.12 -15.25
C TYR A 334 -6.53 -4.45 -14.68
N ASN A 335 -6.39 -5.63 -14.05
CA ASN A 335 -5.08 -6.16 -13.71
C ASN A 335 -5.05 -7.67 -13.95
N PHE A 336 -4.09 -8.12 -14.76
CA PHE A 336 -3.83 -9.52 -15.01
C PHE A 336 -2.38 -9.82 -14.66
N GLU A 337 -2.16 -10.77 -13.76
CA GLU A 337 -0.84 -11.23 -13.36
C GLU A 337 -0.72 -12.74 -13.56
N LEU A 338 0.45 -13.16 -14.02
CA LEU A 338 0.82 -14.55 -14.11
C LEU A 338 2.28 -14.72 -13.70
N GLY A 339 2.54 -15.61 -12.75
CA GLY A 339 3.89 -15.89 -12.27
C GLY A 339 4.17 -17.38 -12.20
N ALA A 340 5.44 -17.74 -12.11
CA ALA A 340 5.92 -19.08 -11.87
C ALA A 340 7.08 -19.08 -10.88
N ASN A 341 6.94 -19.87 -9.83
CA ASN A 341 7.96 -20.08 -8.81
C ASN A 341 8.64 -21.43 -9.03
N ILE A 342 9.93 -21.41 -9.31
CA ILE A 342 10.77 -22.60 -9.60
C ILE A 342 12.00 -22.47 -8.70
N LYS A 343 11.83 -22.66 -7.38
CA LYS A 343 12.90 -22.41 -6.39
C LYS A 343 14.28 -22.81 -6.91
N PRO A 344 15.27 -21.92 -6.85
CA PRO A 344 15.31 -20.64 -6.13
C PRO A 344 14.84 -19.42 -6.97
N ILE A 345 14.22 -19.62 -8.14
CA ILE A 345 13.83 -18.58 -9.07
C ILE A 345 12.30 -18.38 -9.04
N ALA A 346 11.86 -17.14 -9.15
CA ALA A 346 10.49 -16.78 -9.49
C ALA A 346 10.51 -15.80 -10.67
N ILE A 347 9.60 -15.97 -11.61
CA ILE A 347 9.42 -15.08 -12.77
C ILE A 347 7.94 -14.80 -12.95
N GLY A 348 7.59 -13.68 -13.53
CA GLY A 348 6.21 -13.40 -13.87
C GLY A 348 6.06 -12.15 -14.71
N THR A 349 4.84 -11.92 -15.13
CA THR A 349 4.43 -10.77 -15.93
C THR A 349 3.08 -10.26 -15.45
N GLY A 350 2.82 -8.99 -15.67
CA GLY A 350 1.54 -8.38 -15.41
C GLY A 350 1.18 -7.34 -16.47
N TYR A 351 -0.11 -7.10 -16.57
CA TYR A 351 -0.68 -6.02 -17.38
C TYR A 351 -1.74 -5.31 -16.55
N GLU A 352 -1.43 -4.09 -16.16
CA GLU A 352 -2.33 -3.22 -15.41
C GLU A 352 -2.79 -2.05 -16.27
N VAL A 353 -4.08 -1.76 -16.22
CA VAL A 353 -4.68 -0.60 -16.88
C VAL A 353 -5.46 0.21 -15.88
N LEU A 354 -5.05 1.45 -15.71
CA LEU A 354 -5.81 2.50 -15.03
C LEU A 354 -6.40 3.36 -16.13
N GLY A 355 -7.63 3.08 -16.49
CA GLY A 355 -8.30 3.63 -17.66
C GLY A 355 -8.54 5.13 -17.58
N SER A 356 -9.09 5.69 -18.64
CA SER A 356 -9.34 7.12 -18.77
C SER A 356 -10.76 7.36 -19.26
N GLY A 357 -11.53 8.15 -18.49
CA GLY A 357 -12.89 8.55 -18.80
C GLY A 357 -12.98 9.93 -19.45
N ALA A 358 -13.97 10.13 -20.34
CA ALA A 358 -14.31 11.47 -20.80
C ALA A 358 -14.95 12.26 -19.65
N ASN A 359 -14.49 13.48 -19.41
CA ASN A 359 -15.12 14.38 -18.44
C ASN A 359 -16.29 15.11 -19.12
N SER A 360 -17.53 14.78 -18.72
CA SER A 360 -18.72 15.48 -19.17
C SER A 360 -19.04 16.77 -18.40
N GLY A 361 -18.19 17.14 -17.44
CA GLY A 361 -18.24 18.40 -16.71
C GLY A 361 -17.60 19.57 -17.48
N ALA A 362 -17.44 20.70 -16.81
CA ALA A 362 -16.78 21.86 -17.39
C ALA A 362 -15.31 21.54 -17.73
N GLY A 363 -14.93 21.78 -19.00
CA GLY A 363 -13.53 21.66 -19.45
C GLY A 363 -13.27 20.57 -20.48
N GLY A 364 -14.07 19.52 -20.59
CA GLY A 364 -13.94 18.48 -21.64
C GLY A 364 -12.66 17.63 -21.58
N GLU A 365 -11.78 17.85 -20.60
CA GLU A 365 -10.58 17.07 -20.43
C GLU A 365 -10.89 15.64 -19.92
N ARG A 366 -10.04 14.70 -20.25
CA ARG A 366 -10.15 13.33 -19.72
C ARG A 366 -9.76 13.29 -18.26
N VAL A 367 -10.23 12.26 -17.56
CA VAL A 367 -9.88 11.97 -16.16
C VAL A 367 -9.40 10.54 -16.06
N GLY A 368 -8.19 10.35 -15.57
CA GLY A 368 -7.63 9.03 -15.30
C GLY A 368 -8.25 8.39 -14.05
N PHE A 369 -8.31 7.07 -14.03
CA PHE A 369 -8.68 6.28 -12.86
C PHE A 369 -7.81 6.67 -11.66
N LYS A 370 -8.40 6.84 -10.48
CA LYS A 370 -7.76 7.39 -9.28
C LYS A 370 -7.60 6.34 -8.19
N THR A 371 -6.48 6.38 -7.49
CA THR A 371 -6.22 5.52 -6.32
C THR A 371 -5.71 6.36 -5.13
N PRO A 372 -6.53 7.31 -4.62
CA PRO A 372 -6.07 8.35 -3.70
C PRO A 372 -5.60 7.83 -2.34
N LEU A 373 -6.03 6.63 -1.92
CA LEU A 373 -5.70 6.02 -0.64
C LEU A 373 -4.85 4.75 -0.77
N ALA A 374 -4.20 4.54 -1.92
CA ALA A 374 -3.33 3.40 -2.17
C ALA A 374 -1.99 3.49 -1.45
N SER A 375 -1.34 2.35 -1.24
CA SER A 375 0.10 2.27 -1.00
C SER A 375 0.83 2.35 -2.35
N LEU A 376 1.17 3.56 -2.79
CA LEU A 376 1.51 3.85 -4.17
C LEU A 376 2.84 3.25 -4.66
N HIS A 377 3.88 3.27 -3.82
CA HIS A 377 5.23 2.81 -4.17
C HIS A 377 5.31 1.40 -4.79
N PRO A 378 4.52 0.40 -4.34
CA PRO A 378 4.54 -0.93 -4.92
C PRO A 378 4.01 -1.05 -6.36
N PHE A 379 3.44 0.00 -6.92
CA PHE A 379 2.71 -0.06 -8.18
C PHE A 379 3.27 0.93 -9.20
N ASN A 380 3.26 0.53 -10.46
CA ASN A 380 3.65 1.35 -11.60
C ASN A 380 5.08 1.92 -11.51
N GLY A 381 6.01 1.10 -10.98
CA GLY A 381 7.43 1.41 -10.87
C GLY A 381 7.84 2.13 -9.59
N TRP A 382 9.04 1.85 -9.11
CA TRP A 382 9.56 2.37 -7.83
C TRP A 382 10.10 3.78 -7.93
N ALA A 383 10.35 4.30 -9.15
CA ALA A 383 10.65 5.71 -9.34
C ALA A 383 9.48 6.62 -8.97
N GLU A 384 8.27 6.06 -8.74
CA GLU A 384 7.07 6.75 -8.28
C GLU A 384 6.61 7.88 -9.23
N VAL A 385 6.83 7.70 -10.53
CA VAL A 385 6.44 8.68 -11.56
C VAL A 385 4.93 8.80 -11.66
N PHE A 386 4.21 7.70 -11.45
CA PHE A 386 2.77 7.59 -11.64
C PHE A 386 1.96 7.52 -10.35
N ILE A 387 2.46 8.09 -9.24
CA ILE A 387 1.69 8.21 -7.99
C ILE A 387 0.41 9.07 -8.16
N THR A 388 0.43 9.97 -9.14
CA THR A 388 -0.76 10.63 -9.68
C THR A 388 -0.91 10.14 -11.11
N HIS A 389 -2.01 9.44 -11.38
CA HIS A 389 -2.22 8.85 -12.70
C HIS A 389 -2.50 9.93 -13.74
N PRO A 390 -1.96 9.80 -14.97
CA PRO A 390 -2.22 10.72 -16.06
C PRO A 390 -3.70 10.78 -16.44
N ASN A 391 -4.18 11.94 -16.86
CA ASN A 391 -5.57 12.12 -17.30
C ASN A 391 -5.96 11.20 -18.47
N ASN A 392 -5.00 10.84 -19.31
CA ASN A 392 -5.19 9.90 -20.41
C ASN A 392 -5.11 8.42 -19.99
N GLY A 393 -5.05 8.17 -18.68
CA GLY A 393 -4.90 6.83 -18.12
C GLY A 393 -3.48 6.30 -18.27
N LEU A 394 -3.25 5.14 -17.70
CA LEU A 394 -1.96 4.46 -17.67
C LEU A 394 -2.17 2.98 -18.01
N GLN A 395 -1.39 2.47 -18.97
CA GLN A 395 -1.18 1.05 -19.19
C GLN A 395 0.25 0.73 -18.76
N ASP A 396 0.39 -0.25 -17.87
CA ASP A 396 1.65 -0.75 -17.35
C ASP A 396 1.80 -2.23 -17.73
N ILE A 397 2.74 -2.52 -18.60
CA ILE A 397 3.16 -3.90 -18.90
C ILE A 397 4.46 -4.14 -18.14
N TYR A 398 4.47 -5.10 -17.24
CA TYR A 398 5.65 -5.38 -16.46
C TYR A 398 6.03 -6.85 -16.44
N GLU A 399 7.33 -7.10 -16.32
CA GLU A 399 7.92 -8.42 -16.16
C GLU A 399 8.83 -8.41 -14.93
N TYR A 400 8.82 -9.48 -14.15
CA TYR A 400 9.71 -9.60 -13.02
C TYR A 400 10.47 -10.92 -13.00
N ALA A 401 11.67 -10.87 -12.45
CA ALA A 401 12.46 -12.03 -12.10
C ALA A 401 13.01 -11.86 -10.68
N GLN A 402 12.97 -12.90 -9.89
CA GLN A 402 13.58 -12.96 -8.58
C GLN A 402 14.43 -14.21 -8.44
N VAL A 403 15.61 -14.06 -7.87
CA VAL A 403 16.44 -15.18 -7.45
C VAL A 403 16.68 -15.11 -5.94
N THR A 404 16.46 -16.21 -5.25
CA THR A 404 16.78 -16.31 -3.83
C THR A 404 18.19 -16.93 -3.72
N LEU A 405 19.17 -16.10 -3.40
CA LEU A 405 20.55 -16.49 -3.16
C LEU A 405 20.67 -17.29 -1.85
N PRO A 406 21.82 -17.97 -1.59
CA PRO A 406 22.10 -18.57 -0.29
C PRO A 406 21.81 -17.63 0.89
N GLU A 407 21.55 -18.18 2.05
CA GLU A 407 21.14 -17.44 3.26
C GLU A 407 19.83 -16.66 3.13
N GLN A 408 18.95 -17.08 2.23
CA GLN A 408 17.62 -16.49 1.99
C GLN A 408 17.69 -15.01 1.60
N ILE A 409 18.60 -14.64 0.70
CA ILE A 409 18.74 -13.29 0.17
C ILE A 409 18.00 -13.20 -1.17
N PRO A 410 16.78 -12.63 -1.24
CA PRO A 410 16.10 -12.36 -2.50
C PRO A 410 16.78 -11.19 -3.23
N VAL A 411 16.97 -11.35 -4.51
CA VAL A 411 17.30 -10.28 -5.46
C VAL A 411 16.18 -10.26 -6.48
N ARG A 412 15.51 -9.13 -6.61
CA ARG A 412 14.37 -8.93 -7.50
C ARG A 412 14.69 -7.90 -8.56
N PHE A 413 14.28 -8.16 -9.78
CA PHE A 413 14.34 -7.28 -10.93
C PHE A 413 12.93 -7.10 -11.46
N ILE A 414 12.55 -5.88 -11.83
CA ILE A 414 11.32 -5.60 -12.54
C ILE A 414 11.65 -4.70 -13.74
N TYR A 415 10.97 -4.94 -14.85
CA TYR A 415 10.94 -4.05 -15.99
C TYR A 415 9.52 -3.63 -16.25
N HIS A 416 9.31 -2.34 -16.47
CA HIS A 416 8.02 -1.75 -16.79
C HIS A 416 8.07 -1.05 -18.14
N LYS A 417 6.96 -1.12 -18.89
CA LYS A 417 6.74 -0.35 -20.09
C LYS A 417 5.37 0.34 -20.02
N TYR A 418 5.37 1.66 -20.15
CA TYR A 418 4.22 2.51 -19.87
C TYR A 418 3.63 3.13 -21.13
N TYR A 419 2.31 3.09 -21.26
CA TYR A 419 1.55 3.71 -22.34
C TYR A 419 0.34 4.47 -21.80
N ALA A 420 -0.15 5.44 -22.59
CA ALA A 420 -1.44 6.05 -22.33
C ALA A 420 -2.56 5.05 -22.66
N ASP A 421 -3.61 5.00 -21.84
CA ASP A 421 -4.82 4.24 -22.13
C ASP A 421 -5.61 4.90 -23.25
N SER A 422 -5.69 6.22 -23.28
CA SER A 422 -6.36 6.98 -24.33
C SER A 422 -5.35 7.78 -25.16
N GLY A 423 -5.43 7.61 -26.49
CA GLY A 423 -4.50 8.19 -27.43
C GLY A 423 -3.29 7.29 -27.72
N SER A 424 -2.25 7.82 -28.36
CA SER A 424 -1.08 7.07 -28.83
C SER A 424 0.19 7.42 -28.04
N GLY A 425 0.05 7.71 -26.74
CA GLY A 425 1.18 8.14 -25.90
C GLY A 425 2.03 6.96 -25.41
N ASN A 426 3.34 7.08 -25.55
CA ASN A 426 4.33 6.26 -24.86
C ASN A 426 4.95 7.08 -23.73
N TYR A 427 4.76 6.66 -22.49
CA TYR A 427 5.25 7.40 -21.33
C TYR A 427 6.70 7.09 -20.99
N GLY A 428 7.20 5.93 -21.37
CA GLY A 428 8.56 5.53 -21.06
C GLY A 428 8.67 4.09 -20.57
N GLN A 429 9.74 3.84 -19.86
CA GLN A 429 10.05 2.53 -19.28
C GLN A 429 10.84 2.68 -17.99
N GLU A 430 10.84 1.63 -17.16
CA GLU A 430 11.56 1.65 -15.89
C GLU A 430 12.22 0.31 -15.61
N PHE A 431 13.38 0.34 -14.97
CA PHE A 431 14.08 -0.82 -14.45
C PHE A 431 14.26 -0.69 -12.95
N ASP A 432 13.81 -1.69 -12.23
CA ASP A 432 13.86 -1.76 -10.79
C ASP A 432 14.71 -2.93 -10.32
N VAL A 433 15.50 -2.71 -9.28
CA VAL A 433 16.31 -3.76 -8.63
C VAL A 433 16.22 -3.61 -7.13
N MET A 434 15.94 -4.72 -6.43
CA MET A 434 15.98 -4.75 -4.97
C MET A 434 16.74 -5.97 -4.47
N ILE A 435 17.52 -5.77 -3.41
CA ILE A 435 18.12 -6.82 -2.59
C ILE A 435 17.77 -6.56 -1.13
N SER A 436 17.39 -7.61 -0.42
CA SER A 436 17.10 -7.49 1.01
C SER A 436 17.60 -8.70 1.79
N LYS A 437 17.79 -8.53 3.10
CA LYS A 437 18.11 -9.62 4.01
C LYS A 437 17.55 -9.38 5.40
N LYS A 438 16.93 -10.40 5.95
CA LYS A 438 16.56 -10.45 7.37
C LYS A 438 17.70 -11.06 8.18
N PHE A 439 18.07 -10.40 9.28
CA PHE A 439 19.05 -10.90 10.23
C PHE A 439 18.35 -11.23 11.54
N GLY A 440 18.21 -12.51 11.81
CA GLY A 440 17.45 -13.00 12.95
C GLY A 440 15.98 -12.58 12.90
N LYS A 441 15.43 -12.26 14.07
CA LYS A 441 14.01 -11.94 14.27
C LYS A 441 13.70 -10.46 14.06
N TYR A 442 14.66 -9.58 14.28
CA TYR A 442 14.40 -8.17 14.52
C TYR A 442 14.90 -7.24 13.42
N TRP A 443 15.91 -7.64 12.64
CA TRP A 443 16.58 -6.77 11.70
C TRP A 443 16.20 -7.07 10.26
N ASN A 444 16.01 -6.04 9.47
CA ASN A 444 15.89 -6.11 8.01
C ASN A 444 16.82 -5.07 7.39
N VAL A 445 17.55 -5.46 6.35
CA VAL A 445 18.39 -4.58 5.54
C VAL A 445 17.93 -4.66 4.12
N MET A 446 17.86 -3.53 3.44
CA MET A 446 17.37 -3.42 2.06
C MET A 446 18.17 -2.38 1.29
N VAL A 447 18.43 -2.67 0.03
CA VAL A 447 18.91 -1.73 -0.98
C VAL A 447 17.99 -1.86 -2.19
N GLU A 448 17.59 -0.72 -2.74
CA GLU A 448 16.70 -0.64 -3.87
C GLU A 448 17.14 0.45 -4.84
N PHE A 449 16.93 0.25 -6.12
CA PHE A 449 17.25 1.18 -7.18
C PHE A 449 16.16 1.16 -8.25
N ALA A 450 15.81 2.32 -8.77
CA ALA A 450 14.90 2.51 -9.88
C ALA A 450 15.50 3.46 -10.92
N ASP A 451 15.29 3.15 -12.19
CA ASP A 451 15.75 3.96 -13.34
C ASP A 451 14.62 4.10 -14.37
N TYR A 452 13.91 5.23 -14.29
CA TYR A 452 12.84 5.58 -15.22
C TYR A 452 13.41 6.39 -16.38
N LEU A 453 13.12 5.95 -17.60
CA LEU A 453 13.48 6.59 -18.85
C LEU A 453 12.21 7.11 -19.54
N GLY A 454 11.98 8.43 -19.44
CA GLY A 454 10.83 9.09 -20.04
C GLY A 454 10.95 9.22 -21.56
N GLU A 455 9.89 8.93 -22.30
CA GLU A 455 9.87 9.08 -23.74
C GLU A 455 9.20 10.40 -24.19
N ASN A 456 9.58 10.85 -25.40
CA ASN A 456 9.00 12.05 -26.01
C ASN A 456 7.56 11.75 -26.49
N VAL A 457 6.59 12.19 -25.73
CA VAL A 457 5.19 12.06 -26.10
C VAL A 457 4.78 13.21 -26.99
N ALA A 458 4.40 12.92 -28.22
CA ALA A 458 4.05 13.92 -29.24
C ALA A 458 2.64 14.53 -29.08
N ALA A 459 2.01 14.42 -27.91
CA ALA A 459 0.64 14.88 -27.71
C ALA A 459 0.56 16.03 -26.69
N PRO A 460 -0.18 17.11 -26.97
CA PRO A 460 -0.22 18.31 -26.12
C PRO A 460 -0.93 18.15 -24.78
N ALA A 461 -1.47 16.97 -24.48
CA ALA A 461 -2.32 16.71 -23.30
C ALA A 461 -1.79 15.62 -22.37
N LEU A 462 -0.58 15.11 -22.55
CA LEU A 462 -0.05 14.04 -21.71
C LEU A 462 0.75 14.62 -20.54
N THR A 463 0.35 14.30 -19.34
CA THR A 463 0.91 14.84 -18.08
C THR A 463 2.09 14.03 -17.53
N ALA A 464 2.52 12.96 -18.20
CA ALA A 464 3.70 12.21 -17.78
C ALA A 464 4.99 13.00 -18.02
N PRO A 465 5.92 13.03 -17.09
CA PRO A 465 7.16 13.77 -17.24
C PRO A 465 8.04 13.17 -18.35
N LYS A 466 8.56 14.02 -19.23
CA LYS A 466 9.55 13.68 -20.25
C LYS A 466 10.97 13.72 -19.69
N VAL A 467 11.17 13.18 -18.50
CA VAL A 467 12.43 13.25 -17.77
C VAL A 467 12.90 11.87 -17.43
N ASN A 468 14.20 11.71 -17.28
CA ASN A 468 14.75 10.49 -16.67
C ASN A 468 14.85 10.72 -15.18
N ILE A 469 14.48 9.71 -14.40
CA ILE A 469 14.50 9.78 -12.94
C ILE A 469 15.21 8.51 -12.42
N GLN A 470 16.28 8.75 -11.65
CA GLN A 470 16.94 7.68 -10.92
C GLN A 470 16.69 7.86 -9.43
N LYS A 471 16.29 6.77 -8.78
CA LYS A 471 16.16 6.73 -7.33
C LYS A 471 16.98 5.60 -6.76
N PHE A 472 17.54 5.86 -5.58
CA PHE A 472 18.28 4.88 -4.80
C PHE A 472 17.86 4.94 -3.34
N TRP A 473 17.66 3.77 -2.76
CA TRP A 473 17.37 3.63 -1.33
C TRP A 473 18.29 2.63 -0.67
N ALA A 474 18.67 2.93 0.56
CA ALA A 474 19.28 1.99 1.47
C ALA A 474 18.59 2.12 2.83
N ALA A 475 18.19 1.01 3.43
CA ALA A 475 17.50 1.01 4.71
C ALA A 475 17.99 -0.11 5.64
N VAL A 476 18.02 0.21 6.91
CA VAL A 476 18.17 -0.74 8.00
C VAL A 476 17.00 -0.54 8.96
N GLU A 477 16.28 -1.60 9.23
CA GLU A 477 15.10 -1.56 10.08
C GLU A 477 15.19 -2.56 11.22
N PHE A 478 14.90 -2.09 12.43
CA PHE A 478 14.77 -2.87 13.64
C PHE A 478 13.30 -2.92 14.07
N ASN A 479 12.79 -4.11 14.34
CA ASN A 479 11.40 -4.35 14.80
C ASN A 479 11.45 -5.21 16.06
N PHE A 480 10.85 -4.69 17.14
CA PHE A 480 10.77 -5.38 18.43
C PHE A 480 9.33 -5.51 18.91
#